data_6d724cd761198b31bd050a06b3b9f5f5
#
_entry.id   6d724cd761198b31bd050a06b3b9f5f5
#
_cell.length_a   1.000
_cell.length_b   1.000
_cell.length_c   1.000
_cell.angle_alpha   90.00
_cell.angle_beta   90.00
_cell.angle_gamma   90.00
#
_symmetry.space_group_name_H-M   'P 1'
#
loop_
_entity.id
_entity.type
_entity.pdbx_description
1 polymer ?
#
loop_
_entity_poly.entity_id
_entity_poly.type
_entity_poly.pdbx_seq_one_letter_code
_entity_poly.pdbx_strand_id
1 'polypeptide(L)'
;MENKIFSGDSFFTAAGNVDTMSTEPLSVVFLGGSLTSGDIDYEGTSLTDWNMKWPNTVLRFLNGLFPSREITAHNAGLGGTGSQYGAMRFAKDVLAYSPDLIFIEFSVNDMPNIHHERSVNREGCLWRQKFLENIIRQAMNCEKVPAIVYVHLPVPALIGSERNLAHRLSCEFKEDMLRYYDIGTIDVYDVILNEFECRKKMDSSLTLQEFLKQYYHMYDSGVFDVHPHAWGYKLFNLAVVNALMKEPQKYLRPFKMRKDIYCKGEDEIVNRTFNYIKCGDERIKYTGDWKIYTAENKLVTDNSFLAIPDGKYTNNNDFPDGIAQVYMPKDEASFEFDTEADAVCFPHVSSKLGLGSTIYADGEKVGEFTCFSNYQGMNYSGDEIKLPKGKKHVKVKINNPTETATVFRYGYVVEIFDK
;
A
#
# COMPACT_ATOMS: atom_id res chain seq x y z
N MET A 1 -6.06 27.71 9.69
CA MET A 1 -4.82 27.18 9.06
C MET A 1 -3.55 27.92 9.54
N GLU A 2 -3.67 28.94 10.37
CA GLU A 2 -2.56 29.87 10.66
C GLU A 2 -1.49 29.37 11.66
N ASN A 3 -1.64 28.18 12.28
CA ASN A 3 -0.68 27.67 13.27
C ASN A 3 -0.20 26.23 13.02
N LYS A 4 -0.25 25.76 11.77
CA LYS A 4 0.27 24.42 11.44
C LYS A 4 1.80 24.43 11.40
N ILE A 5 2.42 23.49 12.11
CA ILE A 5 3.87 23.24 12.03
C ILE A 5 4.13 22.32 10.86
N PHE A 6 5.01 22.72 9.97
CA PHE A 6 5.42 21.91 8.83
C PHE A 6 6.78 21.27 9.10
N SER A 7 6.82 19.95 9.08
CA SER A 7 8.08 19.20 9.23
C SER A 7 9.10 19.53 8.15
N GLY A 8 8.62 19.81 6.93
CA GLY A 8 9.48 20.20 5.83
C GLY A 8 10.34 21.44 6.08
N ASP A 9 9.87 22.37 6.93
CA ASP A 9 10.66 23.54 7.31
C ASP A 9 11.91 23.17 8.11
N SER A 10 11.87 22.05 8.85
CA SER A 10 13.01 21.57 9.64
C SER A 10 14.15 20.98 8.80
N PHE A 11 13.92 20.71 7.52
CA PHE A 11 14.95 20.20 6.61
C PHE A 11 15.85 21.31 6.06
N PHE A 12 15.46 22.57 6.22
CA PHE A 12 16.18 23.70 5.64
C PHE A 12 16.53 24.76 6.66
N THR A 13 17.65 25.42 6.45
CA THR A 13 18.03 26.64 7.16
C THR A 13 17.13 27.80 6.75
N ALA A 14 17.12 28.90 7.53
CA ALA A 14 16.42 30.12 7.17
C ALA A 14 16.86 30.70 5.80
N ALA A 15 18.05 30.35 5.32
CA ALA A 15 18.56 30.73 4.01
C ALA A 15 18.13 29.77 2.88
N GLY A 16 17.33 28.74 3.17
CA GLY A 16 16.83 27.77 2.21
C GLY A 16 17.81 26.69 1.78
N ASN A 17 18.95 26.55 2.47
CA ASN A 17 19.89 25.44 2.27
C ASN A 17 19.49 24.25 3.14
N VAL A 18 19.82 23.04 2.70
CA VAL A 18 19.61 21.83 3.52
C VAL A 18 20.38 21.97 4.84
N ASP A 19 19.65 21.81 5.95
CA ASP A 19 20.22 21.94 7.29
C ASP A 19 20.84 20.62 7.76
N THR A 20 22.05 20.36 7.30
CA THR A 20 22.81 19.15 7.66
C THR A 20 23.35 19.18 9.08
N MET A 21 23.29 20.32 9.77
CA MET A 21 23.82 20.53 11.12
C MET A 21 22.75 20.42 12.21
N SER A 22 21.50 20.41 11.85
CA SER A 22 20.40 20.23 12.81
C SER A 22 20.55 18.91 13.56
N THR A 23 20.19 18.93 14.83
CA THR A 23 20.17 17.74 15.74
C THR A 23 18.74 17.27 16.02
N GLU A 24 17.73 17.96 15.49
CA GLU A 24 16.33 17.58 15.67
C GLU A 24 16.09 16.17 15.10
N PRO A 25 15.51 15.23 15.88
CA PRO A 25 15.25 13.88 15.38
C PRO A 25 14.25 13.92 14.22
N LEU A 26 14.37 12.93 13.32
CA LEU A 26 13.49 12.76 12.18
C LEU A 26 12.78 11.40 12.24
N SER A 27 11.49 11.40 11.97
CA SER A 27 10.69 10.19 11.73
C SER A 27 10.35 10.08 10.26
N VAL A 28 10.71 8.96 9.63
CA VAL A 28 10.50 8.69 8.21
C VAL A 28 9.61 7.46 8.04
N VAL A 29 8.54 7.59 7.27
CA VAL A 29 7.66 6.45 6.98
C VAL A 29 7.61 6.18 5.48
N PHE A 30 7.70 4.91 5.11
CA PHE A 30 7.54 4.42 3.74
C PHE A 30 6.21 3.71 3.63
N LEU A 31 5.27 4.27 2.88
CA LEU A 31 3.94 3.71 2.63
C LEU A 31 3.87 3.18 1.20
N GLY A 32 3.48 1.92 1.02
CA GLY A 32 3.40 1.37 -0.33
C GLY A 32 2.93 -0.07 -0.40
N GLY A 33 3.12 -0.66 -1.59
CA GLY A 33 2.83 -2.06 -1.87
C GLY A 33 4.00 -2.99 -1.60
N SER A 34 4.04 -4.12 -2.31
CA SER A 34 5.11 -5.14 -2.19
C SER A 34 6.50 -4.64 -2.58
N LEU A 35 6.59 -3.70 -3.51
CA LEU A 35 7.88 -3.10 -3.89
C LEU A 35 8.47 -2.23 -2.78
N THR A 36 7.64 -1.72 -1.89
CA THR A 36 8.02 -0.96 -0.70
C THR A 36 8.29 -1.89 0.49
N SER A 37 7.42 -2.88 0.74
CA SER A 37 7.65 -3.88 1.80
C SER A 37 8.90 -4.70 1.52
N GLY A 38 9.10 -5.04 0.27
CA GLY A 38 10.25 -5.80 -0.17
C GLY A 38 10.25 -7.26 0.27
N ASP A 39 9.10 -7.85 0.55
CA ASP A 39 8.98 -9.18 1.13
C ASP A 39 9.11 -10.32 0.10
N ILE A 40 9.04 -10.00 -1.19
CA ILE A 40 9.09 -11.01 -2.25
C ILE A 40 10.54 -11.27 -2.63
N ASP A 41 10.98 -12.50 -2.38
CA ASP A 41 12.27 -13.02 -2.77
C ASP A 41 12.09 -14.13 -3.82
N TYR A 42 12.92 -14.09 -4.88
CA TYR A 42 12.96 -15.16 -5.88
C TYR A 42 14.17 -16.05 -5.62
N GLU A 43 13.98 -17.36 -5.67
CA GLU A 43 15.03 -18.36 -5.51
C GLU A 43 16.28 -18.01 -6.34
N GLY A 44 17.41 -17.99 -5.70
CA GLY A 44 18.73 -17.71 -6.30
C GLY A 44 19.13 -16.26 -6.38
N THR A 45 18.31 -15.32 -5.92
CA THR A 45 18.65 -13.89 -5.95
C THR A 45 19.17 -13.36 -4.62
N SER A 46 19.22 -14.15 -3.56
CA SER A 46 19.62 -13.76 -2.18
C SER A 46 19.21 -12.32 -1.81
N LEU A 47 17.97 -11.97 -2.11
CA LEU A 47 17.37 -10.68 -1.73
C LEU A 47 17.09 -10.60 -0.22
N THR A 48 17.55 -11.59 0.54
CA THR A 48 17.67 -11.53 2.00
C THR A 48 18.49 -10.34 2.48
N ASP A 49 19.22 -9.68 1.57
CA ASP A 49 19.83 -8.40 1.91
C ASP A 49 18.79 -7.27 1.86
N TRP A 50 18.06 -7.12 2.97
CA TRP A 50 17.18 -5.98 3.25
C TRP A 50 17.85 -4.63 2.94
N ASN A 51 19.17 -4.59 2.97
CA ASN A 51 19.95 -3.42 2.65
C ASN A 51 19.84 -2.97 1.19
N MET A 52 19.42 -3.84 0.30
CA MET A 52 19.31 -3.52 -1.14
C MET A 52 17.97 -2.86 -1.51
N LYS A 53 16.95 -2.93 -0.65
CA LYS A 53 15.63 -2.39 -0.92
C LYS A 53 15.63 -0.87 -0.88
N TRP A 54 14.82 -0.25 -1.73
CA TRP A 54 14.84 1.20 -1.90
C TRP A 54 14.56 1.99 -0.61
N PRO A 55 13.64 1.59 0.30
CA PRO A 55 13.45 2.32 1.55
C PRO A 55 14.72 2.38 2.40
N ASN A 56 15.42 1.24 2.53
CA ASN A 56 16.66 1.17 3.31
C ASN A 56 17.81 1.96 2.68
N THR A 57 17.83 2.05 1.35
CA THR A 57 18.86 2.88 0.66
C THR A 57 18.56 4.36 0.86
N VAL A 58 17.29 4.77 0.80
CA VAL A 58 16.88 6.14 1.12
C VAL A 58 17.23 6.47 2.58
N LEU A 59 16.96 5.57 3.52
CA LEU A 59 17.32 5.77 4.92
C LEU A 59 18.83 5.97 5.11
N ARG A 60 19.68 5.15 4.46
CA ARG A 60 21.13 5.34 4.49
C ARG A 60 21.56 6.68 3.90
N PHE A 61 20.92 7.09 2.80
CA PHE A 61 21.18 8.41 2.21
C PHE A 61 20.81 9.54 3.18
N LEU A 62 19.63 9.48 3.81
CA LEU A 62 19.21 10.49 4.78
C LEU A 62 20.12 10.55 6.00
N ASN A 63 20.58 9.40 6.54
CA ASN A 63 21.58 9.37 7.60
C ASN A 63 22.91 10.00 7.18
N GLY A 64 23.32 9.84 5.92
CA GLY A 64 24.48 10.52 5.38
C GLY A 64 24.29 12.02 5.17
N LEU A 65 23.07 12.44 4.79
CA LEU A 65 22.71 13.85 4.57
C LEU A 65 22.56 14.62 5.88
N PHE A 66 22.02 13.96 6.92
CA PHE A 66 21.76 14.53 8.25
C PHE A 66 22.52 13.79 9.35
N PRO A 67 23.86 13.85 9.35
CA PRO A 67 24.67 12.98 10.24
C PRO A 67 24.52 13.28 11.74
N SER A 68 23.98 14.46 12.09
CA SER A 68 23.76 14.89 13.47
C SER A 68 22.35 14.60 13.99
N ARG A 69 21.44 14.09 13.12
CA ARG A 69 20.06 13.77 13.52
C ARG A 69 19.93 12.28 13.84
N GLU A 70 19.17 11.98 14.87
CA GLU A 70 18.64 10.63 15.06
C GLU A 70 17.49 10.41 14.07
N ILE A 71 17.60 9.42 13.18
CA ILE A 71 16.58 9.11 12.19
C ILE A 71 15.94 7.77 12.55
N THR A 72 14.65 7.81 12.89
CA THR A 72 13.81 6.62 13.00
C THR A 72 13.09 6.37 11.68
N ALA A 73 12.94 5.11 11.28
CA ALA A 73 12.24 4.77 10.06
C ALA A 73 11.25 3.63 10.29
N HIS A 74 10.09 3.75 9.67
CA HIS A 74 9.07 2.71 9.66
C HIS A 74 8.68 2.37 8.23
N ASN A 75 8.74 1.06 7.89
CA ASN A 75 8.29 0.57 6.61
C ASN A 75 6.85 0.04 6.73
N ALA A 76 5.91 0.84 6.26
CA ALA A 76 4.49 0.52 6.16
C ALA A 76 4.12 -0.04 4.77
N GLY A 77 5.06 -0.62 4.04
CA GLY A 77 4.82 -1.36 2.82
C GLY A 77 4.02 -2.63 3.10
N LEU A 78 3.02 -2.94 2.27
CA LEU A 78 2.18 -4.11 2.42
C LEU A 78 1.85 -4.69 1.04
N GLY A 79 2.24 -5.94 0.80
CA GLY A 79 2.12 -6.60 -0.50
C GLY A 79 0.70 -6.60 -1.05
N GLY A 80 0.54 -6.34 -2.36
CA GLY A 80 -0.76 -6.36 -3.03
C GLY A 80 -1.68 -5.15 -2.74
N THR A 81 -1.23 -4.16 -1.96
CA THR A 81 -2.07 -3.01 -1.59
C THR A 81 -1.83 -1.78 -2.45
N GLY A 82 -2.92 -1.10 -2.82
CA GLY A 82 -2.93 0.18 -3.49
C GLY A 82 -3.34 1.34 -2.58
N SER A 83 -3.54 2.52 -3.17
CA SER A 83 -3.87 3.75 -2.46
C SER A 83 -5.18 3.65 -1.66
N GLN A 84 -6.16 2.87 -2.11
CA GLN A 84 -7.41 2.65 -1.38
C GLN A 84 -7.14 2.11 0.03
N TYR A 85 -6.46 0.97 0.10
CA TYR A 85 -6.13 0.39 1.40
C TYR A 85 -5.08 1.22 2.14
N GLY A 86 -4.18 1.86 1.40
CA GLY A 86 -3.25 2.84 1.93
C GLY A 86 -3.97 3.97 2.70
N ALA A 87 -5.05 4.52 2.14
CA ALA A 87 -5.86 5.54 2.79
C ALA A 87 -6.55 5.01 4.05
N MET A 88 -7.12 3.81 3.97
CA MET A 88 -7.80 3.17 5.11
C MET A 88 -6.86 2.99 6.31
N ARG A 89 -5.63 2.55 6.10
CA ARG A 89 -4.65 2.25 7.16
C ARG A 89 -3.69 3.41 7.49
N PHE A 90 -3.83 4.55 6.81
CA PHE A 90 -2.87 5.66 6.92
C PHE A 90 -2.72 6.21 8.34
N ALA A 91 -3.82 6.41 9.03
CA ALA A 91 -3.79 6.91 10.42
C ALA A 91 -3.03 5.94 11.35
N LYS A 92 -3.28 4.63 11.21
CA LYS A 92 -2.70 3.59 12.06
C LYS A 92 -1.24 3.29 11.72
N ASP A 93 -0.93 3.11 10.43
CA ASP A 93 0.37 2.59 9.99
C ASP A 93 1.37 3.68 9.63
N VAL A 94 0.92 4.93 9.53
CA VAL A 94 1.77 6.07 9.17
C VAL A 94 1.71 7.16 10.23
N LEU A 95 0.53 7.73 10.50
CA LEU A 95 0.42 8.89 11.39
C LEU A 95 0.73 8.55 12.85
N ALA A 96 0.53 7.30 13.29
CA ALA A 96 0.90 6.84 14.62
C ALA A 96 2.40 7.01 14.94
N TYR A 97 3.24 7.10 13.90
CA TYR A 97 4.70 7.34 14.05
C TYR A 97 5.08 8.81 13.99
N SER A 98 4.11 9.73 13.95
CA SER A 98 4.34 11.18 13.87
C SER A 98 5.40 11.57 12.84
N PRO A 99 5.27 11.16 11.57
CA PRO A 99 6.33 11.30 10.57
C PRO A 99 6.65 12.75 10.24
N ASP A 100 7.93 13.01 10.02
CA ASP A 100 8.43 14.25 9.41
C ASP A 100 8.44 14.16 7.89
N LEU A 101 8.67 12.95 7.37
CA LEU A 101 8.78 12.66 5.96
C LEU A 101 8.07 11.34 5.62
N ILE A 102 7.22 11.38 4.60
CA ILE A 102 6.51 10.21 4.10
C ILE A 102 6.89 10.00 2.64
N PHE A 103 7.36 8.80 2.32
CA PHE A 103 7.46 8.32 0.95
C PHE A 103 6.25 7.46 0.64
N ILE A 104 5.58 7.73 -0.49
CA ILE A 104 4.40 6.98 -0.94
C ILE A 104 4.70 6.30 -2.27
N GLU A 105 4.41 4.99 -2.37
CA GLU A 105 4.55 4.20 -3.59
C GLU A 105 3.37 3.25 -3.75
N PHE A 106 2.50 3.50 -4.72
CA PHE A 106 1.40 2.62 -5.11
C PHE A 106 1.29 2.45 -6.63
N SER A 107 2.38 2.75 -7.34
CA SER A 107 2.38 2.81 -8.80
C SER A 107 1.94 1.51 -9.45
N VAL A 108 2.35 0.37 -8.91
CA VAL A 108 2.03 -0.94 -9.47
C VAL A 108 0.59 -1.36 -9.15
N ASN A 109 0.19 -1.27 -7.89
CA ASN A 109 -1.11 -1.79 -7.44
C ASN A 109 -2.28 -0.84 -7.75
N ASP A 110 -2.00 0.43 -8.00
CA ASP A 110 -3.01 1.39 -8.44
C ASP A 110 -3.31 1.32 -9.93
N MET A 111 -2.58 0.50 -10.67
CA MET A 111 -2.89 0.23 -12.06
C MET A 111 -3.94 -0.90 -12.14
N PRO A 112 -5.20 -0.61 -12.47
CA PRO A 112 -6.20 -1.67 -12.61
C PRO A 112 -5.84 -2.57 -13.80
N ASN A 113 -5.87 -3.87 -13.58
CA ASN A 113 -5.81 -4.92 -14.61
C ASN A 113 -4.57 -4.95 -15.51
N ILE A 114 -3.40 -4.52 -15.03
CA ILE A 114 -2.14 -4.53 -15.82
C ILE A 114 -1.88 -5.88 -16.49
N HIS A 115 -2.23 -6.97 -15.81
CA HIS A 115 -1.95 -8.33 -16.31
C HIS A 115 -3.00 -8.83 -17.32
N HIS A 116 -4.19 -8.23 -17.36
CA HIS A 116 -5.33 -8.73 -18.13
C HIS A 116 -5.80 -7.77 -19.22
N GLU A 117 -5.63 -6.48 -19.06
CA GLU A 117 -6.08 -5.47 -20.01
C GLU A 117 -4.88 -4.78 -20.68
N ARG A 118 -4.91 -4.74 -22.01
CA ARG A 118 -3.90 -4.01 -22.80
C ARG A 118 -4.14 -2.50 -22.83
N SER A 119 -5.18 -2.03 -22.16
CA SER A 119 -5.58 -0.62 -22.08
C SER A 119 -5.61 -0.15 -20.62
N VAL A 120 -5.25 1.11 -20.40
CA VAL A 120 -5.41 1.76 -19.10
C VAL A 120 -6.89 2.00 -18.84
N ASN A 121 -7.43 1.40 -17.80
CA ASN A 121 -8.77 1.73 -17.33
C ASN A 121 -8.76 3.10 -16.65
N ARG A 122 -9.23 4.13 -17.40
CA ARG A 122 -9.25 5.51 -16.92
C ARG A 122 -10.08 5.69 -15.65
N GLU A 123 -11.23 5.06 -15.58
CA GLU A 123 -12.12 5.16 -14.39
C GLU A 123 -11.45 4.58 -13.15
N GLY A 124 -10.78 3.44 -13.28
CA GLY A 124 -10.03 2.83 -12.21
C GLY A 124 -8.85 3.70 -11.74
N CYS A 125 -8.16 4.38 -12.66
CA CYS A 125 -7.10 5.34 -12.32
C CYS A 125 -7.67 6.55 -11.57
N LEU A 126 -8.77 7.13 -12.03
CA LEU A 126 -9.45 8.24 -11.36
C LEU A 126 -9.99 7.83 -9.99
N TRP A 127 -10.51 6.62 -9.87
CA TRP A 127 -10.99 6.10 -8.59
C TRP A 127 -9.84 5.98 -7.57
N ARG A 128 -8.68 5.47 -7.97
CA ARG A 128 -7.48 5.39 -7.12
C ARG A 128 -6.94 6.76 -6.72
N GLN A 129 -7.03 7.73 -7.62
CA GLN A 129 -6.60 9.11 -7.36
C GLN A 129 -7.32 9.73 -6.15
N LYS A 130 -8.62 9.45 -5.98
CA LYS A 130 -9.42 9.95 -4.83
C LYS A 130 -8.86 9.48 -3.49
N PHE A 131 -8.43 8.23 -3.40
CA PHE A 131 -7.83 7.68 -2.18
C PHE A 131 -6.43 8.23 -1.93
N LEU A 132 -5.66 8.48 -2.98
CA LEU A 132 -4.37 9.15 -2.82
C LEU A 132 -4.58 10.59 -2.33
N GLU A 133 -5.58 11.31 -2.83
CA GLU A 133 -5.95 12.63 -2.30
C GLU A 133 -6.42 12.55 -0.84
N ASN A 134 -7.18 11.51 -0.47
CA ASN A 134 -7.57 11.28 0.92
C ASN A 134 -6.34 11.11 1.84
N ILE A 135 -5.32 10.38 1.42
CA ILE A 135 -4.05 10.26 2.16
C ILE A 135 -3.43 11.64 2.41
N ILE A 136 -3.34 12.47 1.38
CA ILE A 136 -2.79 13.82 1.48
C ILE A 136 -3.61 14.66 2.46
N ARG A 137 -4.93 14.58 2.41
CA ARG A 137 -5.81 15.35 3.30
C ARG A 137 -5.74 14.86 4.75
N GLN A 138 -5.59 13.57 4.98
CA GLN A 138 -5.32 13.05 6.33
C GLN A 138 -4.02 13.66 6.87
N ALA A 139 -2.94 13.69 6.06
CA ALA A 139 -1.67 14.33 6.45
C ALA A 139 -1.82 15.84 6.72
N MET A 140 -2.65 16.55 5.93
CA MET A 140 -2.95 17.97 6.17
C MET A 140 -3.64 18.23 7.50
N ASN A 141 -4.36 17.25 8.05
CA ASN A 141 -5.09 17.41 9.32
C ASN A 141 -4.22 17.18 10.56
N CYS A 142 -2.98 16.69 10.39
CA CYS A 142 -2.04 16.50 11.48
C CYS A 142 -1.66 17.86 12.11
N GLU A 143 -1.31 17.85 13.39
CA GLU A 143 -0.74 19.02 14.07
C GLU A 143 0.62 19.36 13.44
N LYS A 144 1.49 18.36 13.30
CA LYS A 144 2.76 18.44 12.57
C LYS A 144 2.54 17.85 11.16
N VAL A 145 2.54 18.69 10.15
CA VAL A 145 2.29 18.29 8.76
C VAL A 145 3.58 17.76 8.13
N PRO A 146 3.64 16.47 7.74
CA PRO A 146 4.85 15.90 7.17
C PRO A 146 5.17 16.43 5.77
N ALA A 147 6.43 16.34 5.35
CA ALA A 147 6.75 16.39 3.93
C ALA A 147 6.32 15.07 3.25
N ILE A 148 5.90 15.14 1.98
CA ILE A 148 5.48 13.97 1.21
C ILE A 148 6.26 13.90 -0.10
N VAL A 149 6.75 12.71 -0.43
CA VAL A 149 7.38 12.37 -1.71
C VAL A 149 6.63 11.19 -2.32
N TYR A 150 6.20 11.33 -3.56
CA TYR A 150 5.61 10.22 -4.30
C TYR A 150 6.64 9.57 -5.23
N VAL A 151 6.74 8.24 -5.20
CA VAL A 151 7.68 7.47 -6.02
C VAL A 151 6.90 6.62 -7.02
N HIS A 152 7.14 6.83 -8.31
CA HIS A 152 6.62 5.99 -9.39
C HIS A 152 7.64 4.89 -9.70
N LEU A 153 7.33 3.65 -9.33
CA LEU A 153 8.11 2.47 -9.70
C LEU A 153 7.53 1.85 -10.98
N PRO A 154 8.34 1.43 -11.93
CA PRO A 154 7.87 0.95 -13.20
C PRO A 154 7.35 -0.49 -13.14
N VAL A 155 6.36 -0.78 -13.98
CA VAL A 155 5.91 -2.14 -14.28
C VAL A 155 6.63 -2.61 -15.54
N PRO A 156 7.43 -3.68 -15.50
CA PRO A 156 8.24 -4.11 -16.63
C PRO A 156 7.41 -4.40 -17.89
N ALA A 157 6.18 -4.90 -17.74
CA ALA A 157 5.27 -5.13 -18.86
C ALA A 157 4.87 -3.84 -19.60
N LEU A 158 5.04 -2.66 -18.99
CA LEU A 158 4.71 -1.37 -19.58
C LEU A 158 5.94 -0.63 -20.13
N ILE A 159 7.14 -1.18 -19.98
CA ILE A 159 8.36 -0.58 -20.51
C ILE A 159 8.46 -0.86 -22.01
N GLY A 160 8.66 0.20 -22.80
CA GLY A 160 8.87 0.14 -24.26
C GLY A 160 7.61 0.24 -25.12
N SER A 161 7.72 0.89 -26.28
CA SER A 161 6.71 1.04 -27.33
C SER A 161 5.36 1.65 -26.89
N GLU A 162 4.25 1.11 -27.38
CA GLU A 162 2.89 1.58 -27.08
C GLU A 162 2.51 1.48 -25.58
N ARG A 163 3.19 0.60 -24.86
CA ARG A 163 2.98 0.44 -23.40
C ARG A 163 3.54 1.59 -22.59
N ASN A 164 4.49 2.36 -23.12
CA ASN A 164 4.95 3.60 -22.48
C ASN A 164 3.79 4.57 -22.27
N LEU A 165 2.85 4.61 -23.21
CA LEU A 165 1.66 5.44 -23.09
C LEU A 165 0.81 5.04 -21.87
N ALA A 166 0.66 3.73 -21.62
CA ALA A 166 -0.10 3.24 -20.46
C ALA A 166 0.55 3.67 -19.13
N HIS A 167 1.89 3.56 -19.02
CA HIS A 167 2.60 4.06 -17.85
C HIS A 167 2.40 5.57 -17.66
N ARG A 168 2.63 6.36 -18.70
CA ARG A 168 2.46 7.81 -18.67
C ARG A 168 1.05 8.22 -18.28
N LEU A 169 0.04 7.63 -18.89
CA LEU A 169 -1.37 7.92 -18.55
C LEU A 169 -1.66 7.59 -17.08
N SER A 170 -1.14 6.45 -16.57
CA SER A 170 -1.29 6.10 -15.16
C SER A 170 -0.60 7.11 -14.23
N CYS A 171 0.57 7.63 -14.61
CA CYS A 171 1.28 8.65 -13.85
C CYS A 171 0.59 10.01 -13.94
N GLU A 172 0.17 10.44 -15.13
CA GLU A 172 -0.43 11.77 -15.37
C GLU A 172 -1.58 12.07 -14.43
N PHE A 173 -2.50 11.11 -14.21
CA PHE A 173 -3.61 11.29 -13.28
C PHE A 173 -3.16 11.61 -11.85
N LYS A 174 -2.09 10.97 -11.39
CA LYS A 174 -1.52 11.22 -10.08
C LYS A 174 -0.71 12.51 -10.06
N GLU A 175 0.13 12.72 -11.08
CA GLU A 175 1.03 13.87 -11.16
C GLU A 175 0.30 15.20 -11.15
N ASP A 176 -0.80 15.36 -11.88
CA ASP A 176 -1.57 16.60 -11.90
C ASP A 176 -2.10 16.94 -10.50
N MET A 177 -2.60 15.93 -9.78
CA MET A 177 -3.06 16.10 -8.41
C MET A 177 -1.89 16.38 -7.46
N LEU A 178 -0.79 15.63 -7.56
CA LEU A 178 0.40 15.84 -6.73
C LEU A 178 1.00 17.23 -6.97
N ARG A 179 1.02 17.69 -8.22
CA ARG A 179 1.43 19.05 -8.59
C ARG A 179 0.48 20.12 -8.03
N TYR A 180 -0.82 19.84 -8.00
CA TYR A 180 -1.80 20.74 -7.36
C TYR A 180 -1.45 20.97 -5.87
N TYR A 181 -1.03 19.92 -5.16
CA TYR A 181 -0.57 20.01 -3.79
C TYR A 181 0.91 20.38 -3.64
N ASP A 182 1.65 20.57 -4.74
CA ASP A 182 3.08 20.86 -4.75
C ASP A 182 3.94 19.74 -4.11
N ILE A 183 3.52 18.49 -4.30
CA ILE A 183 4.23 17.29 -3.83
C ILE A 183 5.22 16.85 -4.90
N GLY A 184 6.47 16.62 -4.49
CA GLY A 184 7.53 16.13 -5.38
C GLY A 184 7.29 14.68 -5.82
N THR A 185 7.45 14.42 -7.12
CA THR A 185 7.35 13.07 -7.70
C THR A 185 8.71 12.62 -8.23
N ILE A 186 9.05 11.36 -7.98
CA ILE A 186 10.25 10.70 -8.50
C ILE A 186 9.78 9.57 -9.43
N ASP A 187 10.04 9.71 -10.73
CA ASP A 187 9.75 8.66 -11.70
C ASP A 187 11.01 7.83 -12.00
N VAL A 188 10.96 6.56 -11.62
CA VAL A 188 12.06 5.61 -11.82
C VAL A 188 12.07 5.03 -13.24
N TYR A 189 10.94 5.10 -13.94
CA TYR A 189 10.78 4.59 -15.29
C TYR A 189 11.82 5.15 -16.27
N ASP A 190 12.01 6.45 -16.26
CA ASP A 190 12.94 7.14 -17.16
C ASP A 190 14.39 6.70 -16.94
N VAL A 191 14.77 6.35 -15.70
CA VAL A 191 16.13 5.86 -15.40
C VAL A 191 16.36 4.49 -16.05
N ILE A 192 15.37 3.60 -15.99
CA ILE A 192 15.47 2.26 -16.60
C ILE A 192 15.51 2.38 -18.13
N LEU A 193 14.65 3.21 -18.70
CA LEU A 193 14.62 3.40 -20.15
C LEU A 193 15.93 4.02 -20.66
N ASN A 194 16.47 5.03 -19.99
CA ASN A 194 17.74 5.65 -20.32
C ASN A 194 18.91 4.66 -20.22
N GLU A 195 18.94 3.80 -19.21
CA GLU A 195 19.93 2.74 -19.07
C GLU A 195 19.86 1.76 -20.26
N PHE A 196 18.64 1.34 -20.65
CA PHE A 196 18.45 0.51 -21.83
C PHE A 196 19.00 1.17 -23.09
N GLU A 197 18.63 2.43 -23.35
CA GLU A 197 19.09 3.15 -24.54
C GLU A 197 20.62 3.35 -24.56
N CYS A 198 21.23 3.56 -23.40
CA CYS A 198 22.68 3.66 -23.29
C CYS A 198 23.35 2.32 -23.64
N ARG A 199 22.84 1.19 -23.10
CA ARG A 199 23.41 -0.15 -23.41
C ARG A 199 23.18 -0.55 -24.86
N LYS A 200 22.03 -0.21 -25.43
CA LYS A 200 21.71 -0.49 -26.83
C LYS A 200 22.63 0.26 -27.81
N LYS A 201 23.13 1.44 -27.43
CA LYS A 201 24.17 2.16 -28.21
C LYS A 201 25.50 1.42 -28.21
N MET A 202 25.82 0.68 -27.15
CA MET A 202 27.05 -0.14 -27.06
C MET A 202 26.89 -1.52 -27.69
N ASP A 203 25.69 -2.08 -27.63
CA ASP A 203 25.31 -3.36 -28.25
C ASP A 203 23.96 -3.21 -28.97
N SER A 204 24.02 -2.98 -30.28
CA SER A 204 22.84 -2.78 -31.12
C SER A 204 21.94 -4.01 -31.22
N SER A 205 22.44 -5.21 -30.89
CA SER A 205 21.67 -6.45 -30.87
C SER A 205 20.83 -6.60 -29.60
N LEU A 206 21.11 -5.84 -28.54
CA LEU A 206 20.39 -5.92 -27.27
C LEU A 206 18.90 -5.62 -27.46
N THR A 207 18.06 -6.57 -27.15
CA THR A 207 16.61 -6.41 -27.12
C THR A 207 16.15 -5.90 -25.74
N LEU A 208 15.01 -5.21 -25.72
CA LEU A 208 14.43 -4.76 -24.44
C LEU A 208 14.12 -5.94 -23.50
N GLN A 209 13.67 -7.07 -24.06
CA GLN A 209 13.38 -8.26 -23.28
C GLN A 209 14.65 -8.84 -22.62
N GLU A 210 15.76 -8.93 -23.34
CA GLU A 210 17.04 -9.40 -22.80
C GLU A 210 17.59 -8.43 -21.75
N PHE A 211 17.42 -7.13 -21.97
CA PHE A 211 17.76 -6.13 -20.98
C PHE A 211 16.93 -6.32 -19.70
N LEU A 212 15.60 -6.41 -19.80
CA LEU A 212 14.71 -6.52 -18.64
C LEU A 212 14.93 -7.83 -17.86
N LYS A 213 15.31 -8.93 -18.51
CA LYS A 213 15.69 -10.20 -17.82
C LYS A 213 16.84 -10.03 -16.82
N GLN A 214 17.68 -9.01 -16.98
CA GLN A 214 18.77 -8.74 -16.03
C GLN A 214 18.28 -8.11 -14.73
N TYR A 215 17.06 -7.56 -14.74
CA TYR A 215 16.50 -6.78 -13.63
C TYR A 215 15.24 -7.38 -13.02
N TYR A 216 14.50 -8.18 -13.79
CA TYR A 216 13.22 -8.74 -13.40
C TYR A 216 13.14 -10.23 -13.68
N HIS A 217 12.43 -10.95 -12.83
CA HIS A 217 12.09 -12.34 -13.09
C HIS A 217 11.13 -12.44 -14.27
N MET A 218 11.38 -13.38 -15.17
CA MET A 218 10.47 -13.69 -16.28
C MET A 218 9.95 -15.12 -16.11
N TYR A 219 8.63 -15.26 -16.05
CA TYR A 219 7.98 -16.56 -15.99
C TYR A 219 8.11 -17.32 -17.34
N ASP A 220 7.91 -18.63 -17.33
CA ASP A 220 7.91 -19.48 -18.54
C ASP A 220 6.89 -19.02 -19.60
N SER A 221 5.84 -18.33 -19.17
CA SER A 221 4.86 -17.68 -20.06
C SER A 221 5.41 -16.49 -20.87
N GLY A 222 6.65 -16.06 -20.60
CA GLY A 222 7.25 -14.86 -21.20
C GLY A 222 6.80 -13.55 -20.56
N VAL A 223 6.03 -13.60 -19.47
CA VAL A 223 5.58 -12.43 -18.71
C VAL A 223 6.59 -12.12 -17.61
N PHE A 224 6.95 -10.85 -17.47
CA PHE A 224 7.79 -10.40 -16.35
C PHE A 224 6.97 -10.25 -15.07
N ASP A 225 7.56 -10.67 -13.96
CA ASP A 225 7.08 -10.27 -12.64
C ASP A 225 7.34 -8.78 -12.41
N VAL A 226 6.51 -8.15 -11.60
CA VAL A 226 6.68 -6.72 -11.23
C VAL A 226 7.82 -6.51 -10.24
N HIS A 227 8.22 -7.57 -9.53
CA HIS A 227 9.25 -7.50 -8.51
C HIS A 227 10.63 -7.67 -9.13
N PRO A 228 11.52 -6.69 -8.94
CA PRO A 228 12.85 -6.75 -9.53
C PRO A 228 13.78 -7.68 -8.74
N HIS A 229 14.78 -8.21 -9.43
CA HIS A 229 15.98 -8.77 -8.80
C HIS A 229 16.80 -7.69 -8.09
N ALA A 230 17.84 -8.10 -7.36
CA ALA A 230 18.76 -7.19 -6.67
C ALA A 230 19.32 -6.08 -7.59
N TRP A 231 19.63 -6.39 -8.84
CA TRP A 231 20.08 -5.40 -9.83
C TRP A 231 19.01 -4.40 -10.21
N GLY A 232 17.74 -4.79 -10.28
CA GLY A 232 16.63 -3.87 -10.52
C GLY A 232 16.41 -2.93 -9.35
N TYR A 233 16.52 -3.43 -8.12
CA TYR A 233 16.51 -2.56 -6.93
C TYR A 233 17.67 -1.56 -6.93
N LYS A 234 18.85 -1.91 -7.45
CA LYS A 234 19.95 -0.93 -7.59
C LYS A 234 19.59 0.24 -8.50
N LEU A 235 18.85 -0.01 -9.59
CA LEU A 235 18.36 1.08 -10.46
C LEU A 235 17.33 1.96 -9.74
N PHE A 236 16.41 1.34 -8.99
CA PHE A 236 15.44 2.08 -8.18
C PHE A 236 16.15 2.97 -7.16
N ASN A 237 17.08 2.39 -6.43
CA ASN A 237 17.90 3.07 -5.44
C ASN A 237 18.65 4.28 -6.04
N LEU A 238 19.29 4.06 -7.18
CA LEU A 238 20.03 5.10 -7.87
C LEU A 238 19.12 6.26 -8.32
N ALA A 239 17.94 5.94 -8.85
CA ALA A 239 16.98 6.94 -9.30
C ALA A 239 16.49 7.80 -8.13
N VAL A 240 16.05 7.16 -7.04
CA VAL A 240 15.49 7.87 -5.89
C VAL A 240 16.55 8.72 -5.19
N VAL A 241 17.72 8.16 -4.92
CA VAL A 241 18.82 8.90 -4.27
C VAL A 241 19.32 10.05 -5.15
N ASN A 242 19.49 9.85 -6.47
CA ASN A 242 19.91 10.92 -7.36
C ASN A 242 18.89 12.07 -7.42
N ALA A 243 17.61 11.76 -7.41
CA ALA A 243 16.56 12.79 -7.37
C ALA A 243 16.66 13.62 -6.09
N LEU A 244 16.71 12.96 -4.94
CA LEU A 244 16.85 13.63 -3.64
C LEU A 244 18.14 14.47 -3.53
N MET A 245 19.23 13.97 -4.09
CA MET A 245 20.55 14.66 -4.07
C MET A 245 20.57 15.90 -4.95
N LYS A 246 19.96 15.82 -6.14
CA LYS A 246 20.00 16.92 -7.12
C LYS A 246 19.05 18.06 -6.77
N GLU A 247 17.87 17.74 -6.24
CA GLU A 247 16.81 18.72 -6.01
C GLU A 247 16.14 18.50 -4.63
N PRO A 248 16.92 18.52 -3.50
CA PRO A 248 16.34 18.27 -2.17
C PRO A 248 15.19 19.24 -1.85
N GLN A 249 15.27 20.50 -2.32
CA GLN A 249 14.24 21.51 -2.13
C GLN A 249 12.90 21.14 -2.78
N LYS A 250 12.92 20.31 -3.80
CA LYS A 250 11.70 19.83 -4.46
C LYS A 250 10.99 18.73 -3.64
N TYR A 251 11.75 17.91 -2.94
CA TYR A 251 11.24 16.68 -2.31
C TYR A 251 11.07 16.79 -0.80
N LEU A 252 11.93 17.51 -0.10
CA LEU A 252 11.95 17.60 1.35
C LEU A 252 11.15 18.81 1.90
N ARG A 253 10.53 19.60 1.03
CA ARG A 253 9.77 20.79 1.43
C ARG A 253 8.33 20.45 1.87
N PRO A 254 7.69 21.35 2.62
CA PRO A 254 6.25 21.28 2.86
C PRO A 254 5.47 21.31 1.56
N PHE A 255 4.42 20.53 1.47
CA PHE A 255 3.47 20.64 0.38
C PHE A 255 2.44 21.76 0.62
N LYS A 256 1.72 22.17 -0.43
CA LYS A 256 0.74 23.27 -0.33
C LYS A 256 -0.56 22.79 0.31
N MET A 257 -0.91 23.42 1.42
CA MET A 257 -2.21 23.26 2.06
C MET A 257 -3.30 23.85 1.16
N ARG A 258 -4.17 23.00 0.62
CA ARG A 258 -5.29 23.41 -0.25
C ARG A 258 -6.62 23.22 0.50
N LYS A 259 -7.51 24.24 0.49
CA LYS A 259 -8.87 24.10 1.01
C LYS A 259 -9.70 23.23 0.09
N ASP A 260 -9.66 23.54 -1.20
CA ASP A 260 -10.42 22.83 -2.21
C ASP A 260 -9.77 21.47 -2.52
N ILE A 261 -10.60 20.49 -2.78
CA ILE A 261 -10.18 19.18 -3.26
C ILE A 261 -9.87 19.24 -4.76
N TYR A 262 -8.95 18.41 -5.20
CA TYR A 262 -8.62 18.26 -6.61
C TYR A 262 -9.65 17.41 -7.36
N CYS A 263 -10.05 16.28 -6.77
CA CYS A 263 -11.05 15.34 -7.31
C CYS A 263 -12.47 15.86 -7.08
N LYS A 264 -12.86 16.94 -7.78
CA LYS A 264 -14.16 17.63 -7.63
C LYS A 264 -15.34 16.67 -7.84
N GLY A 265 -16.35 16.83 -6.99
CA GLY A 265 -17.57 15.99 -7.01
C GLY A 265 -17.40 14.65 -6.27
N GLU A 266 -16.26 14.43 -5.61
CA GLU A 266 -15.93 13.22 -4.86
C GLU A 266 -15.61 13.51 -3.40
N ASP A 267 -16.23 14.54 -2.86
CA ASP A 267 -16.00 15.07 -1.51
C ASP A 267 -16.14 13.99 -0.45
N GLU A 268 -17.12 13.09 -0.61
CA GLU A 268 -17.34 11.97 0.31
C GLU A 268 -16.12 11.10 0.43
N ILE A 269 -15.56 10.62 -0.69
CA ILE A 269 -14.40 9.70 -0.68
C ILE A 269 -13.14 10.43 -0.20
N VAL A 270 -12.91 11.64 -0.69
CA VAL A 270 -11.70 12.41 -0.40
C VAL A 270 -11.63 12.83 1.08
N ASN A 271 -12.77 13.06 1.72
CA ASN A 271 -12.84 13.47 3.12
C ASN A 271 -13.18 12.32 4.09
N ARG A 272 -13.28 11.07 3.64
CA ARG A 272 -13.52 9.90 4.48
C ARG A 272 -12.58 9.82 5.65
N THR A 273 -13.10 9.33 6.76
CA THR A 273 -12.28 8.88 7.89
C THR A 273 -12.49 7.39 8.11
N PHE A 274 -11.49 6.75 8.68
CA PHE A 274 -11.45 5.32 8.87
C PHE A 274 -11.16 5.00 10.33
N ASN A 275 -11.85 3.99 10.85
CA ASN A 275 -11.57 3.43 12.15
C ASN A 275 -11.31 1.94 12.03
N TYR A 276 -10.33 1.42 12.77
CA TYR A 276 -9.94 0.03 12.75
C TYR A 276 -10.42 -0.67 14.00
N ILE A 277 -11.14 -1.78 13.82
CA ILE A 277 -11.44 -2.73 14.88
C ILE A 277 -10.61 -3.98 14.60
N LYS A 278 -9.56 -4.21 15.39
CA LYS A 278 -8.73 -5.42 15.24
C LYS A 278 -9.54 -6.67 15.61
N CYS A 279 -9.20 -7.80 14.99
CA CYS A 279 -9.78 -9.07 15.42
C CYS A 279 -9.44 -9.32 16.90
N GLY A 280 -10.41 -9.85 17.65
CA GLY A 280 -10.28 -10.02 19.11
C GLY A 280 -10.53 -8.76 19.95
N ASP A 281 -10.86 -7.63 19.33
CA ASP A 281 -11.34 -6.44 20.05
C ASP A 281 -12.63 -6.76 20.82
N GLU A 282 -12.80 -6.23 22.01
CA GLU A 282 -13.96 -6.48 22.89
C GLU A 282 -15.31 -6.06 22.28
N ARG A 283 -15.28 -5.15 21.31
CA ARG A 283 -16.45 -4.73 20.53
C ARG A 283 -16.99 -5.82 19.62
N ILE A 284 -16.16 -6.82 19.27
CA ILE A 284 -16.54 -7.92 18.37
C ILE A 284 -16.94 -9.13 19.19
N LYS A 285 -18.18 -9.58 19.02
CA LYS A 285 -18.70 -10.82 19.62
C LYS A 285 -18.67 -11.94 18.59
N TYR A 286 -18.11 -13.06 18.96
CA TYR A 286 -17.98 -14.23 18.09
C TYR A 286 -18.95 -15.33 18.49
N THR A 287 -19.57 -16.00 17.49
CA THR A 287 -20.37 -17.20 17.64
C THR A 287 -19.76 -18.32 16.79
N GLY A 288 -19.57 -19.49 17.33
CA GLY A 288 -18.90 -20.62 16.68
C GLY A 288 -17.45 -20.79 17.14
N ASP A 289 -16.74 -21.75 16.54
CA ASP A 289 -15.36 -22.13 16.93
C ASP A 289 -14.30 -21.23 16.27
N TRP A 290 -14.27 -19.98 16.69
CA TRP A 290 -13.29 -19.01 16.21
C TRP A 290 -11.97 -19.15 16.96
N LYS A 291 -10.89 -19.07 16.19
CA LYS A 291 -9.52 -18.92 16.71
C LYS A 291 -9.01 -17.53 16.38
N ILE A 292 -8.59 -16.82 17.41
CA ILE A 292 -8.04 -15.47 17.28
C ILE A 292 -6.57 -15.53 17.63
N TYR A 293 -5.75 -15.13 16.67
CA TYR A 293 -4.30 -15.14 16.77
C TYR A 293 -3.82 -13.70 16.80
N THR A 294 -3.04 -13.36 17.81
CA THR A 294 -2.44 -12.03 17.99
C THR A 294 -0.91 -12.16 18.06
N ALA A 295 -0.20 -11.06 17.93
CA ALA A 295 1.25 -11.04 18.09
C ALA A 295 1.70 -11.55 19.47
N GLU A 296 0.85 -11.44 20.49
CA GLU A 296 1.14 -11.85 21.86
C GLU A 296 1.03 -13.35 22.10
N ASN A 297 0.09 -14.04 21.46
CA ASN A 297 -0.15 -15.47 21.70
C ASN A 297 0.69 -16.41 20.80
N LYS A 298 1.63 -15.88 20.04
CA LYS A 298 2.71 -16.57 19.30
C LYS A 298 2.34 -17.77 18.43
N LEU A 299 1.09 -18.02 18.17
CA LEU A 299 0.68 -19.01 17.15
C LEU A 299 1.08 -18.58 15.73
N VAL A 300 1.55 -17.35 15.61
CA VAL A 300 2.19 -16.76 14.44
C VAL A 300 3.50 -17.45 14.05
N THR A 301 4.12 -18.25 14.94
CA THR A 301 5.37 -18.97 14.65
C THR A 301 5.15 -20.40 14.16
N ASP A 302 3.95 -20.91 14.24
CA ASP A 302 3.61 -22.18 13.61
C ASP A 302 3.20 -21.91 12.15
N ASN A 303 4.15 -22.16 11.24
CA ASN A 303 3.91 -22.07 9.80
C ASN A 303 2.70 -22.89 9.34
N SER A 304 2.24 -23.87 10.14
CA SER A 304 1.03 -24.65 9.88
C SER A 304 -0.25 -23.81 9.99
N PHE A 305 -0.23 -22.70 10.74
CA PHE A 305 -1.38 -21.83 10.94
C PHE A 305 -1.70 -20.97 9.72
N LEU A 306 -0.66 -20.52 9.05
CA LEU A 306 -0.74 -19.79 7.80
C LEU A 306 -0.53 -20.71 6.60
N ALA A 307 -0.18 -21.98 6.81
CA ALA A 307 -0.10 -22.98 5.77
C ALA A 307 -1.50 -23.17 5.17
N ILE A 308 -1.70 -22.48 4.08
CA ILE A 308 -2.60 -22.94 3.07
C ILE A 308 -2.08 -24.33 2.69
N PRO A 309 -2.93 -25.35 2.49
CA PRO A 309 -2.49 -26.72 2.25
C PRO A 309 -1.37 -26.92 1.22
N ASP A 310 -1.10 -25.94 0.40
CA ASP A 310 -0.10 -25.96 -0.67
C ASP A 310 1.25 -25.31 -0.29
N GLY A 311 1.48 -24.99 0.97
CA GLY A 311 2.79 -24.53 1.48
C GLY A 311 3.26 -23.15 1.02
N LYS A 312 2.40 -22.34 0.42
CA LYS A 312 2.75 -21.01 -0.11
C LYS A 312 2.00 -19.89 0.59
N TYR A 313 2.74 -19.17 1.42
CA TYR A 313 2.58 -17.78 1.86
C TYR A 313 1.36 -17.35 2.65
N THR A 314 1.62 -16.98 3.88
CA THR A 314 1.17 -15.71 4.43
C THR A 314 2.32 -15.14 5.24
N ASN A 315 2.75 -13.95 4.86
CA ASN A 315 3.71 -13.21 5.64
C ASN A 315 3.04 -12.68 6.90
N ASN A 316 3.64 -12.88 8.07
CA ASN A 316 3.14 -12.36 9.35
C ASN A 316 2.97 -10.83 9.36
N ASN A 317 3.56 -10.15 8.37
CA ASN A 317 3.46 -8.70 8.21
C ASN A 317 2.10 -8.24 7.65
N ASP A 318 1.31 -9.15 7.07
CA ASP A 318 0.06 -8.80 6.40
C ASP A 318 -1.05 -8.40 7.38
N PHE A 319 -1.05 -9.00 8.58
CA PHE A 319 -1.95 -8.63 9.67
C PHE A 319 -1.18 -8.55 10.99
N PRO A 320 -0.41 -7.48 11.20
CA PRO A 320 0.49 -7.37 12.36
C PRO A 320 -0.24 -7.39 13.70
N ASP A 321 -1.51 -7.02 13.73
CA ASP A 321 -2.33 -7.04 14.96
C ASP A 321 -3.09 -8.34 15.16
N GLY A 322 -3.01 -9.26 14.22
CA GLY A 322 -3.61 -10.59 14.33
C GLY A 322 -4.62 -10.96 13.26
N ILE A 323 -5.08 -12.18 13.33
CA ILE A 323 -6.05 -12.78 12.40
C ILE A 323 -7.12 -13.54 13.20
N ALA A 324 -8.39 -13.38 12.84
CA ALA A 324 -9.47 -14.26 13.28
C ALA A 324 -9.77 -15.31 12.20
N GLN A 325 -9.86 -16.55 12.61
CA GLN A 325 -10.08 -17.68 11.71
C GLN A 325 -11.18 -18.58 12.25
N VAL A 326 -12.06 -19.04 11.36
CA VAL A 326 -12.93 -20.21 11.59
C VAL A 326 -12.66 -21.24 10.51
N TYR A 327 -12.54 -22.50 10.91
CA TYR A 327 -12.20 -23.60 10.02
C TYR A 327 -13.32 -24.65 10.03
N MET A 328 -13.83 -24.99 8.84
CA MET A 328 -14.89 -25.99 8.64
C MET A 328 -16.02 -25.86 9.66
N PRO A 329 -16.71 -24.72 9.75
CA PRO A 329 -17.75 -24.53 10.75
C PRO A 329 -18.84 -25.61 10.59
N LYS A 330 -19.04 -26.39 11.65
CA LYS A 330 -20.10 -27.43 11.68
C LYS A 330 -21.45 -26.81 11.99
N ASP A 331 -21.42 -25.73 12.75
CA ASP A 331 -22.56 -24.97 13.21
C ASP A 331 -22.48 -23.53 12.66
N GLU A 332 -23.47 -22.71 13.01
CA GLU A 332 -23.46 -21.31 12.64
C GLU A 332 -22.20 -20.61 13.18
N ALA A 333 -21.40 -20.04 12.26
CA ALA A 333 -20.28 -19.21 12.61
C ALA A 333 -20.59 -17.77 12.19
N SER A 334 -20.40 -16.83 13.12
CA SER A 334 -20.60 -15.40 12.84
C SER A 334 -19.75 -14.56 13.78
N PHE A 335 -19.61 -13.29 13.42
CA PHE A 335 -19.17 -12.25 14.35
C PHE A 335 -20.07 -11.01 14.19
N GLU A 336 -20.19 -10.25 15.26
CA GLU A 336 -21.09 -9.10 15.29
C GLU A 336 -20.50 -7.94 16.10
N PHE A 337 -20.88 -6.71 15.75
CA PHE A 337 -20.45 -5.48 16.38
C PHE A 337 -21.44 -4.35 16.11
N ASP A 338 -21.42 -3.32 16.97
CA ASP A 338 -22.20 -2.11 16.77
C ASP A 338 -21.35 -1.03 16.10
N THR A 339 -21.95 -0.27 15.19
CA THR A 339 -21.28 0.83 14.49
C THR A 339 -22.23 1.96 14.09
N GLU A 340 -21.68 3.15 13.85
CA GLU A 340 -22.36 4.30 13.22
C GLU A 340 -21.75 4.61 11.83
N ALA A 341 -20.83 3.77 11.34
CA ALA A 341 -20.16 3.97 10.06
C ALA A 341 -21.15 3.95 8.88
N ASP A 342 -20.81 4.65 7.81
CA ASP A 342 -21.58 4.67 6.56
C ASP A 342 -21.30 3.43 5.69
N ALA A 343 -20.12 2.83 5.85
CA ALA A 343 -19.76 1.55 5.22
C ALA A 343 -18.75 0.78 6.08
N VAL A 344 -18.59 -0.51 5.78
CA VAL A 344 -17.56 -1.37 6.36
C VAL A 344 -16.80 -2.12 5.27
N CYS A 345 -15.56 -2.46 5.59
CA CYS A 345 -14.71 -3.30 4.76
C CYS A 345 -14.01 -4.35 5.63
N PHE A 346 -13.78 -5.53 5.09
CA PHE A 346 -13.17 -6.64 5.81
C PHE A 346 -11.91 -7.12 5.07
N PRO A 347 -10.72 -6.56 5.36
CA PRO A 347 -9.46 -7.12 4.87
C PRO A 347 -9.33 -8.59 5.27
N HIS A 348 -9.16 -9.47 4.28
CA HIS A 348 -9.22 -10.92 4.46
C HIS A 348 -8.22 -11.67 3.59
N VAL A 349 -8.00 -12.94 3.90
CA VAL A 349 -7.19 -13.85 3.08
C VAL A 349 -8.07 -14.56 2.08
N SER A 350 -7.77 -14.39 0.79
CA SER A 350 -8.43 -15.12 -0.30
C SER A 350 -7.67 -16.39 -0.67
N SER A 351 -8.40 -17.50 -0.87
CA SER A 351 -7.84 -18.77 -1.33
C SER A 351 -8.88 -19.62 -2.00
N LYS A 352 -8.45 -20.71 -2.68
CA LYS A 352 -9.36 -21.73 -3.24
C LYS A 352 -10.21 -22.45 -2.18
N LEU A 353 -9.82 -22.36 -0.92
CA LEU A 353 -10.51 -22.94 0.24
C LEU A 353 -11.31 -21.89 1.01
N GLY A 354 -11.38 -20.65 0.52
CA GLY A 354 -12.05 -19.55 1.21
C GLY A 354 -13.55 -19.71 1.29
N LEU A 355 -14.12 -19.51 2.48
CA LEU A 355 -15.56 -19.44 2.72
C LEU A 355 -16.10 -18.07 2.32
N GLY A 356 -17.39 -18.00 2.07
CA GLY A 356 -18.13 -16.77 1.88
C GLY A 356 -18.73 -16.23 3.17
N SER A 357 -19.31 -15.02 3.07
CA SER A 357 -20.04 -14.41 4.16
C SER A 357 -21.21 -13.59 3.66
N THR A 358 -22.24 -13.46 4.50
CA THR A 358 -23.38 -12.55 4.30
C THR A 358 -23.41 -11.56 5.46
N ILE A 359 -23.56 -10.29 5.13
CA ILE A 359 -23.57 -9.19 6.09
C ILE A 359 -25.01 -8.70 6.29
N TYR A 360 -25.38 -8.56 7.53
CA TYR A 360 -26.67 -8.03 7.95
C TYR A 360 -26.47 -6.78 8.80
N ALA A 361 -27.31 -5.77 8.60
CA ALA A 361 -27.44 -4.61 9.48
C ALA A 361 -28.86 -4.59 10.06
N ASP A 362 -28.98 -4.61 11.38
CA ASP A 362 -30.26 -4.70 12.12
C ASP A 362 -31.18 -5.82 11.59
N GLY A 363 -30.58 -6.95 11.18
CA GLY A 363 -31.27 -8.14 10.67
C GLY A 363 -31.57 -8.11 9.16
N GLU A 364 -31.38 -7.01 8.46
CA GLU A 364 -31.55 -6.92 7.01
C GLU A 364 -30.22 -7.20 6.28
N LYS A 365 -30.27 -8.00 5.21
CA LYS A 365 -29.08 -8.28 4.37
C LYS A 365 -28.65 -6.99 3.64
N VAL A 366 -27.39 -6.56 3.86
CA VAL A 366 -26.81 -5.36 3.24
C VAL A 366 -25.72 -5.69 2.25
N GLY A 367 -25.12 -6.89 2.33
CA GLY A 367 -24.05 -7.26 1.41
C GLY A 367 -23.56 -8.68 1.61
N GLU A 368 -22.56 -9.03 0.83
CA GLU A 368 -21.84 -10.29 0.93
C GLU A 368 -20.42 -10.10 0.41
N PHE A 369 -19.48 -10.92 0.89
CA PHE A 369 -18.16 -11.05 0.30
C PHE A 369 -17.66 -12.49 0.41
N THR A 370 -16.68 -12.83 -0.39
CA THR A 370 -16.11 -14.17 -0.40
C THR A 370 -14.61 -14.14 -0.24
N CYS A 371 -14.10 -15.04 0.61
CA CYS A 371 -12.68 -15.37 0.68
C CYS A 371 -12.27 -16.40 -0.39
N PHE A 372 -13.21 -16.87 -1.23
CA PHE A 372 -12.89 -17.77 -2.34
C PHE A 372 -12.26 -17.00 -3.49
N SER A 373 -11.10 -17.47 -3.97
CA SER A 373 -10.44 -16.96 -5.16
C SER A 373 -9.60 -18.06 -5.81
N ASN A 374 -9.61 -18.12 -7.14
CA ASN A 374 -8.68 -18.96 -7.88
C ASN A 374 -7.23 -18.49 -7.75
N TYR A 375 -7.03 -17.24 -7.38
CA TYR A 375 -5.75 -16.67 -7.03
C TYR A 375 -5.57 -16.73 -5.51
N GLN A 376 -4.45 -17.32 -5.09
CA GLN A 376 -4.09 -17.42 -3.69
C GLN A 376 -3.37 -16.14 -3.28
N GLY A 377 -3.91 -15.43 -2.32
CA GLY A 377 -3.31 -14.17 -1.84
C GLY A 377 -4.17 -13.41 -0.86
N MET A 378 -3.66 -12.28 -0.44
CA MET A 378 -4.35 -11.37 0.45
C MET A 378 -5.25 -10.44 -0.36
N ASN A 379 -6.48 -10.28 0.05
CA ASN A 379 -7.39 -9.27 -0.46
C ASN A 379 -7.57 -8.18 0.60
N TYR A 380 -6.77 -7.14 0.50
CA TYR A 380 -6.80 -6.02 1.43
C TYR A 380 -7.88 -5.00 1.11
N SER A 381 -8.27 -4.93 -0.15
CA SER A 381 -9.21 -3.91 -0.58
C SER A 381 -10.66 -4.26 -0.33
N GLY A 382 -10.99 -5.48 0.13
CA GLY A 382 -12.36 -5.93 0.36
C GLY A 382 -13.46 -5.05 -0.22
N ASP A 383 -14.55 -5.60 -0.66
CA ASP A 383 -15.64 -4.76 -1.13
C ASP A 383 -16.16 -3.88 0.01
N GLU A 384 -16.37 -2.60 -0.27
CA GLU A 384 -17.03 -1.69 0.67
C GLU A 384 -18.52 -2.05 0.74
N ILE A 385 -18.96 -2.43 1.93
CA ILE A 385 -20.37 -2.75 2.20
C ILE A 385 -21.02 -1.51 2.79
N LYS A 386 -21.87 -0.84 2.01
CA LYS A 386 -22.64 0.31 2.48
C LYS A 386 -23.62 -0.10 3.57
N LEU A 387 -23.74 0.73 4.59
CA LEU A 387 -24.64 0.51 5.72
C LEU A 387 -25.75 1.56 5.74
N PRO A 388 -26.92 1.26 6.34
CA PRO A 388 -27.94 2.26 6.64
C PRO A 388 -27.39 3.38 7.53
N LYS A 389 -27.98 4.57 7.49
CA LYS A 389 -27.57 5.69 8.38
C LYS A 389 -27.89 5.42 9.84
N GLY A 390 -27.10 5.98 10.73
CA GLY A 390 -27.30 5.94 12.18
C GLY A 390 -26.62 4.74 12.84
N LYS A 391 -26.88 4.55 14.14
CA LYS A 391 -26.36 3.40 14.89
C LYS A 391 -27.05 2.11 14.44
N LYS A 392 -26.26 1.05 14.20
CA LYS A 392 -26.74 -0.25 13.73
C LYS A 392 -25.92 -1.39 14.32
N HIS A 393 -26.56 -2.52 14.41
CA HIS A 393 -25.94 -3.80 14.78
C HIS A 393 -25.57 -4.56 13.51
N VAL A 394 -24.28 -4.79 13.29
CA VAL A 394 -23.75 -5.51 12.12
C VAL A 394 -23.43 -6.94 12.51
N LYS A 395 -23.99 -7.90 11.78
CA LYS A 395 -23.70 -9.34 11.91
C LYS A 395 -23.14 -9.88 10.59
N VAL A 396 -21.96 -10.47 10.67
CA VAL A 396 -21.32 -11.17 9.55
C VAL A 396 -21.47 -12.66 9.76
N LYS A 397 -22.29 -13.30 8.92
CA LYS A 397 -22.56 -14.73 8.96
C LYS A 397 -21.71 -15.46 7.93
N ILE A 398 -20.98 -16.49 8.36
CA ILE A 398 -20.10 -17.24 7.50
C ILE A 398 -20.91 -18.29 6.74
N ASN A 399 -20.69 -18.36 5.44
CA ASN A 399 -21.37 -19.27 4.52
C ASN A 399 -20.36 -20.20 3.85
N ASN A 400 -20.82 -21.40 3.50
CA ASN A 400 -20.04 -22.31 2.68
C ASN A 400 -20.50 -22.22 1.21
N PRO A 401 -19.79 -21.49 0.33
CA PRO A 401 -20.21 -21.30 -1.06
C PRO A 401 -19.94 -22.53 -1.95
N THR A 402 -19.04 -23.42 -1.52
CA THR A 402 -18.65 -24.62 -2.26
C THR A 402 -18.32 -25.75 -1.31
N GLU A 403 -18.49 -27.03 -1.74
CA GLU A 403 -18.15 -28.20 -0.92
C GLU A 403 -16.66 -28.27 -0.55
N THR A 404 -15.79 -27.60 -1.30
CA THR A 404 -14.34 -27.56 -1.07
C THR A 404 -13.88 -26.41 -0.18
N ALA A 405 -14.74 -25.43 0.10
CA ALA A 405 -14.41 -24.31 0.95
C ALA A 405 -14.35 -24.74 2.42
N THR A 406 -13.29 -24.37 3.12
CA THR A 406 -13.01 -24.89 4.46
C THR A 406 -12.65 -23.83 5.49
N VAL A 407 -12.24 -22.61 5.07
CA VAL A 407 -11.69 -21.62 5.99
C VAL A 407 -12.12 -20.19 5.66
N PHE A 408 -12.44 -19.43 6.68
CA PHE A 408 -12.63 -17.99 6.61
C PHE A 408 -11.61 -17.30 7.51
N ARG A 409 -10.98 -16.25 7.02
CA ARG A 409 -9.95 -15.50 7.74
C ARG A 409 -10.07 -14.01 7.45
N TYR A 410 -10.06 -13.19 8.50
CA TYR A 410 -9.97 -11.73 8.36
C TYR A 410 -9.07 -11.13 9.44
N GLY A 411 -8.50 -9.97 9.17
CA GLY A 411 -7.61 -9.28 10.12
C GLY A 411 -8.31 -8.14 10.86
N TYR A 412 -9.12 -7.38 10.17
CA TYR A 412 -9.74 -6.16 10.69
C TYR A 412 -11.17 -6.00 10.21
N VAL A 413 -11.97 -5.24 10.98
CA VAL A 413 -13.12 -4.51 10.48
C VAL A 413 -12.67 -3.07 10.27
N VAL A 414 -12.82 -2.53 9.08
CA VAL A 414 -12.57 -1.13 8.78
C VAL A 414 -13.93 -0.43 8.71
N GLU A 415 -14.19 0.44 9.65
CA GLU A 415 -15.34 1.33 9.65
C GLU A 415 -15.02 2.55 8.79
N ILE A 416 -15.91 2.91 7.87
CA ILE A 416 -15.76 3.99 6.91
C ILE A 416 -16.83 5.04 7.17
N PHE A 417 -16.40 6.27 7.41
CA PHE A 417 -17.28 7.42 7.66
C PHE A 417 -17.14 8.42 6.52
N ASP A 418 -18.24 8.63 5.81
CA ASP A 418 -18.36 9.67 4.77
C ASP A 418 -18.54 11.03 5.45
N LYS A 419 -17.88 12.08 4.96
CA LYS A 419 -17.95 13.44 5.50
C LYS A 419 -18.41 14.43 4.46
#